data_a1ac7fa60b3c3028cbfe4158a77a7c7d
#
_entry.id   a1ac7fa60b3c3028cbfe4158a77a7c7d
#
_cell.length_a   1.000
_cell.length_b   1.000
_cell.length_c   1.000
_cell.angle_alpha   90.00
_cell.angle_beta   90.00
_cell.angle_gamma   90.00
#
_symmetry.space_group_name_H-M   'P 1'
#
loop_
_entity.id
_entity.type
_entity.pdbx_description
1 polymer ?
#
loop_
_entity_poly.entity_id
_entity_poly.type
_entity_poly.pdbx_seq_one_letter_code
_entity_poly.pdbx_strand_id
1 'polypeptide(L)'
;TCALPIYDNFANNILVDYGNERYRSITHGCGFFRSFLKVVKDYSSSVIERIFLTGVSPVTMDDLTSGFNIADNYSSSPIFNNMMGFNEQEVRTLIDYYKSYRELPHTTDELITIMKPWYDNYCFAMKALKEPSMYNSDMVLYFMNHYMLNEDIPDNMLDANIRTDYNKLRHLIHVDKTFGENARSE
;
A
#
# COMPACT_ATOMS: atom_id res chain seq x y z
N THR A 1 -1.54 -21.74 -4.70
CA THR A 1 -1.68 -20.31 -4.34
C THR A 1 -1.07 -19.44 -5.42
N CYS A 2 -1.76 -18.39 -5.82
CA CYS A 2 -1.26 -17.34 -6.72
C CYS A 2 -1.23 -16.02 -5.95
N ALA A 3 -0.10 -15.31 -5.94
CA ALA A 3 0.02 -13.98 -5.36
C ALA A 3 0.37 -12.99 -6.47
N LEU A 4 -0.39 -11.89 -6.55
CA LEU A 4 -0.18 -10.80 -7.49
C LEU A 4 0.09 -9.51 -6.69
N PRO A 5 1.37 -9.27 -6.29
CA PRO A 5 1.72 -8.07 -5.55
C PRO A 5 1.71 -6.85 -6.46
N ILE A 6 1.08 -5.76 -5.97
CA ILE A 6 0.96 -4.48 -6.68
C ILE A 6 0.40 -4.69 -8.10
N TYR A 7 -0.68 -5.49 -8.19
CA TYR A 7 -1.30 -5.91 -9.47
C TYR A 7 -1.72 -4.70 -10.33
N ASP A 8 -2.05 -3.59 -9.72
CA ASP A 8 -2.56 -2.37 -10.34
C ASP A 8 -1.46 -1.41 -10.83
N ASN A 9 -0.19 -1.61 -10.44
CA ASN A 9 0.91 -0.70 -10.78
C ASN A 9 1.07 -0.50 -12.30
N PHE A 10 0.93 -1.57 -13.07
CA PHE A 10 1.01 -1.50 -14.52
C PHE A 10 -0.09 -0.62 -15.12
N ALA A 11 -1.33 -0.80 -14.69
CA ALA A 11 -2.47 -0.03 -15.18
C ALA A 11 -2.41 1.42 -14.69
N ASN A 12 -2.01 1.64 -13.43
CA ASN A 12 -1.85 2.98 -12.86
C ASN A 12 -0.75 3.78 -13.58
N ASN A 13 0.38 3.17 -13.92
CA ASN A 13 1.43 3.83 -14.71
C ASN A 13 0.92 4.20 -16.11
N ILE A 14 0.15 3.32 -16.77
CA ILE A 14 -0.45 3.65 -18.07
C ILE A 14 -1.44 4.82 -17.96
N LEU A 15 -2.26 4.86 -16.90
CA LEU A 15 -3.17 5.96 -16.67
C LEU A 15 -2.43 7.30 -16.48
N VAL A 16 -1.33 7.30 -15.71
CA VAL A 16 -0.52 8.47 -15.43
C VAL A 16 0.27 8.95 -16.66
N ASP A 17 0.91 8.02 -17.38
CA ASP A 17 1.85 8.35 -18.45
C ASP A 17 1.16 8.59 -19.80
N TYR A 18 0.07 7.89 -20.08
CA TYR A 18 -0.59 7.87 -21.39
C TYR A 18 -2.07 8.30 -21.37
N GLY A 19 -2.61 8.55 -20.18
CA GLY A 19 -3.99 9.03 -19.99
C GLY A 19 -5.06 7.92 -20.14
N ASN A 20 -6.31 8.39 -20.02
CA ASN A 20 -7.48 7.52 -19.87
C ASN A 20 -7.76 6.62 -21.08
N GLU A 21 -7.60 7.11 -22.28
CA GLU A 21 -7.90 6.35 -23.49
C GLU A 21 -7.05 5.07 -23.55
N ARG A 22 -5.75 5.22 -23.28
CA ARG A 22 -4.83 4.07 -23.25
C ARG A 22 -5.11 3.14 -22.08
N TYR A 23 -5.40 3.67 -20.92
CA TYR A 23 -5.83 2.90 -19.75
C TYR A 23 -7.07 2.05 -20.05
N ARG A 24 -8.11 2.66 -20.62
CA ARG A 24 -9.34 1.94 -21.01
C ARG A 24 -9.09 0.85 -22.06
N SER A 25 -8.16 1.07 -22.98
CA SER A 25 -7.81 0.05 -23.97
C SER A 25 -7.26 -1.25 -23.38
N ILE A 26 -6.68 -1.21 -22.19
CA ILE A 26 -6.13 -2.39 -21.51
C ILE A 26 -7.08 -2.98 -20.44
N THR A 27 -7.94 -2.15 -19.84
CA THR A 27 -8.83 -2.55 -18.74
C THR A 27 -10.24 -2.91 -19.18
N HIS A 28 -10.69 -2.42 -20.36
CA HIS A 28 -12.04 -2.61 -20.84
C HIS A 28 -12.09 -3.53 -22.09
N GLY A 29 -13.25 -4.06 -22.38
CA GLY A 29 -13.49 -4.89 -23.56
C GLY A 29 -12.59 -6.13 -23.63
N CYS A 30 -11.79 -6.23 -24.69
CA CYS A 30 -10.79 -7.28 -24.92
C CYS A 30 -9.38 -6.85 -24.48
N GLY A 31 -9.28 -5.85 -23.62
CA GLY A 31 -7.98 -5.33 -23.15
C GLY A 31 -7.13 -6.42 -22.50
N PHE A 32 -5.82 -6.30 -22.68
CA PHE A 32 -4.84 -7.28 -22.20
C PHE A 32 -4.97 -7.57 -20.71
N PHE A 33 -5.06 -6.54 -19.89
CA PHE A 33 -5.08 -6.69 -18.44
C PHE A 33 -6.36 -7.38 -17.95
N ARG A 34 -7.50 -7.01 -18.53
CA ARG A 34 -8.76 -7.69 -18.27
C ARG A 34 -8.72 -9.15 -18.71
N SER A 35 -8.18 -9.44 -19.90
CA SER A 35 -8.02 -10.78 -20.42
C SER A 35 -7.12 -11.64 -19.53
N PHE A 36 -6.03 -11.08 -19.03
CA PHE A 36 -5.14 -11.74 -18.07
C PHE A 36 -5.89 -12.14 -16.80
N LEU A 37 -6.62 -11.22 -16.16
CA LEU A 37 -7.38 -11.52 -14.94
C LEU A 37 -8.51 -12.54 -15.20
N LYS A 38 -9.12 -12.52 -16.38
CA LYS A 38 -10.09 -13.53 -16.77
C LYS A 38 -9.46 -14.93 -16.83
N VAL A 39 -8.27 -15.05 -17.40
CA VAL A 39 -7.51 -16.32 -17.40
C VAL A 39 -7.20 -16.77 -15.98
N VAL A 40 -6.74 -15.87 -15.10
CA VAL A 40 -6.49 -16.18 -13.69
C VAL A 40 -7.78 -16.70 -13.02
N LYS A 41 -8.92 -16.07 -13.29
CA LYS A 41 -10.23 -16.52 -12.80
C LYS A 41 -10.60 -17.90 -13.32
N ASP A 42 -10.45 -18.15 -14.61
CA ASP A 42 -10.79 -19.45 -15.22
C ASP A 42 -9.96 -20.59 -14.60
N TYR A 43 -8.69 -20.34 -14.29
CA TYR A 43 -7.82 -21.31 -13.62
C TYR A 43 -8.09 -21.46 -12.11
N SER A 44 -8.85 -20.55 -11.49
CA SER A 44 -9.18 -20.66 -10.06
C SER A 44 -10.09 -21.85 -9.73
N SER A 45 -10.77 -22.41 -10.74
CA SER A 45 -11.61 -23.60 -10.58
C SER A 45 -10.84 -24.93 -10.70
N SER A 46 -9.58 -24.91 -11.14
CA SER A 46 -8.85 -26.14 -11.48
C SER A 46 -7.41 -26.20 -10.96
N VAL A 47 -6.64 -25.15 -11.15
CA VAL A 47 -5.19 -25.11 -10.87
C VAL A 47 -4.83 -24.18 -9.73
N ILE A 48 -5.50 -23.03 -9.66
CA ILE A 48 -5.22 -21.98 -8.65
C ILE A 48 -6.23 -22.12 -7.51
N GLU A 49 -5.81 -22.71 -6.42
CA GLU A 49 -6.65 -22.92 -5.24
C GLU A 49 -6.95 -21.62 -4.46
N ARG A 50 -5.98 -20.72 -4.39
CA ARG A 50 -6.09 -19.43 -3.66
C ARG A 50 -5.40 -18.33 -4.43
N ILE A 51 -6.05 -17.16 -4.46
CA ILE A 51 -5.52 -15.94 -5.09
C ILE A 51 -5.42 -14.86 -4.02
N PHE A 52 -4.27 -14.22 -3.92
CA PHE A 52 -4.02 -13.06 -3.06
C PHE A 52 -3.54 -11.90 -3.91
N LEU A 53 -4.28 -10.79 -3.86
CA LEU A 53 -4.00 -9.57 -4.64
C LEU A 53 -3.62 -8.45 -3.66
N THR A 54 -2.54 -7.74 -3.94
CA THR A 54 -2.23 -6.46 -3.29
C THR A 54 -2.08 -5.38 -4.34
N GLY A 55 -2.50 -4.16 -4.01
CA GLY A 55 -2.44 -3.02 -4.92
C GLY A 55 -2.29 -1.70 -4.16
N VAL A 56 -2.00 -0.65 -4.89
CA VAL A 56 -1.86 0.72 -4.36
C VAL A 56 -3.21 1.46 -4.38
N SER A 57 -4.04 1.19 -5.40
CA SER A 57 -5.33 1.85 -5.57
C SER A 57 -6.43 0.88 -5.98
N PRO A 58 -7.63 0.95 -5.38
CA PRO A 58 -8.76 0.12 -5.79
C PRO A 58 -9.36 0.50 -7.15
N VAL A 59 -9.02 1.65 -7.73
CA VAL A 59 -9.60 2.17 -8.99
C VAL A 59 -9.55 1.13 -10.11
N THR A 60 -8.42 0.47 -10.29
CA THR A 60 -8.26 -0.57 -11.31
C THR A 60 -9.16 -1.80 -11.07
N MET A 61 -9.48 -2.12 -9.81
CA MET A 61 -10.39 -3.25 -9.50
C MET A 61 -11.83 -2.92 -9.88
N ASP A 62 -12.30 -1.71 -9.64
CA ASP A 62 -13.67 -1.30 -9.97
C ASP A 62 -13.91 -1.39 -11.49
N ASP A 63 -12.94 -0.98 -12.29
CA ASP A 63 -12.98 -1.10 -13.75
C ASP A 63 -12.91 -2.55 -14.25
N LEU A 64 -12.29 -3.44 -13.48
CA LEU A 64 -12.07 -4.85 -13.83
C LEU A 64 -13.15 -5.79 -13.27
N THR A 65 -14.04 -5.32 -12.40
CA THR A 65 -15.03 -6.15 -11.67
C THR A 65 -15.90 -7.02 -12.57
N SER A 66 -16.25 -6.55 -13.77
CA SER A 66 -17.01 -7.35 -14.74
C SER A 66 -16.22 -8.56 -15.30
N GLY A 67 -14.89 -8.57 -15.16
CA GLY A 67 -14.01 -9.67 -15.58
C GLY A 67 -13.45 -10.51 -14.43
N PHE A 68 -13.41 -9.98 -13.21
CA PHE A 68 -12.79 -10.61 -12.04
C PHE A 68 -13.64 -10.40 -10.77
N ASN A 69 -14.85 -10.95 -10.76
CA ASN A 69 -15.83 -10.81 -9.68
C ASN A 69 -15.75 -11.92 -8.61
N ILE A 70 -14.59 -12.53 -8.43
CA ILE A 70 -14.38 -13.63 -7.47
C ILE A 70 -13.59 -13.19 -6.23
N ALA A 71 -13.09 -11.95 -6.22
CA ALA A 71 -12.29 -11.43 -5.11
C ALA A 71 -13.16 -10.69 -4.08
N ASP A 72 -12.89 -10.97 -2.82
CA ASP A 72 -13.39 -10.16 -1.70
C ASP A 72 -12.37 -9.05 -1.40
N ASN A 73 -12.85 -7.82 -1.23
CA ASN A 73 -11.99 -6.69 -0.86
C ASN A 73 -11.88 -6.57 0.67
N TYR A 74 -10.71 -6.85 1.19
CA TYR A 74 -10.39 -6.75 2.62
C TYR A 74 -9.61 -5.49 3.01
N SER A 75 -9.37 -4.57 2.09
CA SER A 75 -8.52 -3.38 2.32
C SER A 75 -8.96 -2.52 3.50
N SER A 76 -10.26 -2.45 3.77
CA SER A 76 -10.85 -1.70 4.89
C SER A 76 -11.55 -2.59 5.93
N SER A 77 -11.23 -3.89 5.95
CA SER A 77 -11.82 -4.82 6.90
C SER A 77 -11.18 -4.66 8.28
N PRO A 78 -11.98 -4.50 9.35
CA PRO A 78 -11.44 -4.39 10.71
C PRO A 78 -10.61 -5.59 11.14
N ILE A 79 -10.93 -6.79 10.63
CA ILE A 79 -10.20 -8.04 10.95
C ILE A 79 -8.73 -7.94 10.49
N PHE A 80 -8.47 -7.20 9.41
CA PHE A 80 -7.14 -7.06 8.82
C PHE A 80 -6.51 -5.68 9.08
N ASN A 81 -7.08 -4.87 9.97
CA ASN A 81 -6.55 -3.53 10.28
C ASN A 81 -5.08 -3.57 10.71
N ASN A 82 -4.68 -4.60 11.45
CA ASN A 82 -3.34 -4.76 12.00
C ASN A 82 -2.46 -5.68 11.14
N MET A 83 -2.88 -6.03 9.92
CA MET A 83 -2.11 -6.89 9.02
C MET A 83 -0.94 -6.14 8.37
N MET A 84 -1.09 -4.85 8.19
CA MET A 84 -0.10 -3.97 7.54
C MET A 84 0.42 -2.97 8.56
N GLY A 85 1.73 -2.77 8.58
CA GLY A 85 2.37 -1.91 9.56
C GLY A 85 2.82 -2.65 10.82
N PHE A 86 3.34 -1.90 11.78
CA PHE A 86 3.74 -2.40 13.10
C PHE A 86 2.91 -1.72 14.19
N ASN A 87 2.51 -2.46 15.22
CA ASN A 87 2.06 -1.86 16.46
C ASN A 87 3.27 -1.37 17.29
N GLU A 88 3.02 -0.53 18.31
CA GLU A 88 4.11 0.04 19.11
C GLU A 88 4.97 -1.04 19.79
N GLN A 89 4.37 -2.16 20.23
CA GLN A 89 5.11 -3.24 20.86
C GLN A 89 6.05 -3.95 19.88
N GLU A 90 5.63 -4.10 18.64
CA GLU A 90 6.48 -4.69 17.58
C GLU A 90 7.65 -3.76 17.25
N VAL A 91 7.42 -2.44 17.18
CA VAL A 91 8.50 -1.45 16.99
C VAL A 91 9.49 -1.51 18.16
N ARG A 92 9.00 -1.58 19.40
CA ARG A 92 9.86 -1.74 20.60
C ARG A 92 10.71 -3.01 20.51
N THR A 93 10.10 -4.12 20.16
CA THR A 93 10.78 -5.40 19.99
C THR A 93 11.86 -5.31 18.91
N LEU A 94 11.57 -4.63 17.80
CA LEU A 94 12.54 -4.39 16.74
C LEU A 94 13.73 -3.54 17.21
N ILE A 95 13.48 -2.45 17.92
CA ILE A 95 14.54 -1.59 18.51
C ILE A 95 15.41 -2.41 19.48
N ASP A 96 14.79 -3.14 20.39
CA ASP A 96 15.52 -3.96 21.38
C ASP A 96 16.33 -5.06 20.69
N TYR A 97 15.84 -5.64 19.59
CA TYR A 97 16.60 -6.56 18.77
C TYR A 97 17.88 -5.89 18.22
N TYR A 98 17.80 -4.71 17.64
CA TYR A 98 18.99 -3.99 17.18
C TYR A 98 19.95 -3.64 18.33
N LYS A 99 19.42 -3.23 19.50
CA LYS A 99 20.22 -2.95 20.70
C LYS A 99 20.96 -4.19 21.24
N SER A 100 20.46 -5.38 20.97
CA SER A 100 21.15 -6.62 21.37
C SER A 100 22.47 -6.86 20.62
N TYR A 101 22.61 -6.25 19.44
CA TYR A 101 23.84 -6.38 18.62
C TYR A 101 24.83 -5.23 18.88
N ARG A 102 24.32 -4.11 19.36
CA ARG A 102 25.10 -2.88 19.47
C ARG A 102 24.52 -1.95 20.52
N GLU A 103 25.38 -1.34 21.34
CA GLU A 103 24.96 -0.24 22.21
C GLU A 103 24.58 0.98 21.36
N LEU A 104 23.38 1.51 21.60
CA LEU A 104 22.83 2.67 20.89
C LEU A 104 22.73 3.85 21.85
N PRO A 105 22.98 5.11 21.37
CA PRO A 105 22.99 6.31 22.22
C PRO A 105 21.64 6.61 22.88
N HIS A 106 20.51 6.26 22.22
CA HIS A 106 19.16 6.56 22.71
C HIS A 106 18.49 5.32 23.31
N THR A 107 17.64 5.57 24.30
CA THR A 107 16.77 4.53 24.87
C THR A 107 15.65 4.14 23.90
N THR A 108 15.03 2.99 24.11
CA THR A 108 13.87 2.55 23.31
C THR A 108 12.72 3.56 23.39
N ASP A 109 12.46 4.16 24.57
CA ASP A 109 11.41 5.16 24.77
C ASP A 109 11.69 6.47 24.01
N GLU A 110 12.94 6.91 23.98
CA GLU A 110 13.35 8.10 23.22
C GLU A 110 13.14 7.87 21.72
N LEU A 111 13.56 6.72 21.19
CA LEU A 111 13.37 6.38 19.76
C LEU A 111 11.89 6.29 19.40
N ILE A 112 11.07 5.68 20.24
CA ILE A 112 9.60 5.64 20.05
C ILE A 112 9.03 7.06 20.03
N THR A 113 9.44 7.92 20.97
CA THR A 113 8.97 9.30 21.05
C THR A 113 9.33 10.11 19.80
N ILE A 114 10.51 9.88 19.23
CA ILE A 114 10.97 10.54 18.01
C ILE A 114 10.18 10.05 16.78
N MET A 115 9.96 8.73 16.65
CA MET A 115 9.29 8.13 15.48
C MET A 115 7.78 8.34 15.49
N LYS A 116 7.14 8.39 16.66
CA LYS A 116 5.68 8.38 16.81
C LYS A 116 4.97 9.47 16.00
N PRO A 117 5.34 10.75 16.07
CA PRO A 117 4.64 11.81 15.32
C PRO A 117 4.77 11.69 13.81
N TRP A 118 5.74 10.91 13.33
CA TRP A 118 6.02 10.75 11.90
C TRP A 118 5.40 9.48 11.31
N TYR A 119 5.37 8.39 12.07
CA TYR A 119 5.11 7.06 11.55
C TYR A 119 3.88 6.38 12.14
N ASP A 120 3.40 6.80 13.31
CA ASP A 120 2.26 6.22 14.02
C ASP A 120 0.96 6.95 13.68
N ASN A 121 0.48 6.79 12.42
CA ASN A 121 -0.70 7.51 11.95
C ASN A 121 -1.60 6.65 11.03
N TYR A 122 -1.39 5.34 10.97
CA TYR A 122 -2.10 4.48 10.04
C TYR A 122 -3.27 3.76 10.71
N CYS A 123 -4.45 3.87 10.06
CA CYS A 123 -5.63 3.09 10.39
C CYS A 123 -6.31 2.72 9.06
N PHE A 124 -6.44 1.44 8.80
CA PHE A 124 -6.96 0.95 7.52
C PHE A 124 -8.46 0.73 7.53
N ALA A 125 -9.08 0.58 8.71
CA ALA A 125 -10.51 0.34 8.85
C ALA A 125 -11.19 1.45 9.65
N MET A 126 -12.27 2.04 9.11
CA MET A 126 -13.05 3.09 9.80
C MET A 126 -13.58 2.64 11.17
N LYS A 127 -13.89 1.34 11.33
CA LYS A 127 -14.35 0.78 12.59
C LYS A 127 -13.23 0.66 13.64
N ALA A 128 -11.98 0.66 13.21
CA ALA A 128 -10.79 0.56 14.07
C ALA A 128 -10.20 1.94 14.47
N LEU A 129 -10.83 3.05 14.13
CA LEU A 129 -10.36 4.41 14.48
C LEU A 129 -10.20 4.67 15.99
N LYS A 130 -10.82 3.84 16.83
CA LYS A 130 -10.71 3.92 18.29
C LYS A 130 -9.62 3.00 18.85
N GLU A 131 -9.05 2.15 18.04
CA GLU A 131 -7.93 1.28 18.37
C GLU A 131 -6.62 2.06 18.23
N PRO A 132 -5.52 1.58 18.85
CA PRO A 132 -4.21 2.17 18.63
C PRO A 132 -3.86 2.17 17.12
N SER A 133 -3.28 3.27 16.66
CA SER A 133 -2.78 3.40 15.30
C SER A 133 -1.57 2.47 15.05
N MET A 134 -1.29 2.25 13.77
CA MET A 134 -0.17 1.43 13.32
C MET A 134 0.95 2.31 12.79
N TYR A 135 2.18 1.93 13.07
CA TYR A 135 3.37 2.52 12.46
C TYR A 135 3.53 2.04 11.03
N ASN A 136 3.91 2.93 10.14
CA ASN A 136 4.34 2.54 8.79
C ASN A 136 5.63 1.70 8.89
N SER A 137 5.55 0.43 8.50
CA SER A 137 6.66 -0.52 8.63
C SER A 137 7.88 -0.13 7.81
N ASP A 138 7.68 0.39 6.59
CA ASP A 138 8.76 0.82 5.71
C ASP A 138 9.52 2.03 6.30
N MET A 139 8.78 2.98 6.86
CA MET A 139 9.37 4.15 7.51
C MET A 139 10.12 3.80 8.79
N VAL A 140 9.62 2.85 9.57
CA VAL A 140 10.33 2.35 10.77
C VAL A 140 11.63 1.67 10.36
N LEU A 141 11.60 0.83 9.32
CA LEU A 141 12.78 0.15 8.81
C LEU A 141 13.80 1.14 8.21
N TYR A 142 13.33 2.15 7.47
CA TYR A 142 14.17 3.24 6.97
C TYR A 142 14.89 3.95 8.12
N PHE A 143 14.15 4.38 9.15
CA PHE A 143 14.71 5.04 10.33
C PHE A 143 15.76 4.16 11.01
N MET A 144 15.41 2.91 11.31
CA MET A 144 16.32 1.99 12.02
C MET A 144 17.57 1.70 11.19
N ASN A 145 17.45 1.53 9.88
CA ASN A 145 18.59 1.31 9.00
C ASN A 145 19.55 2.52 9.01
N HIS A 146 19.01 3.74 8.87
CA HIS A 146 19.80 4.96 8.94
C HIS A 146 20.48 5.12 10.30
N TYR A 147 19.70 4.93 11.38
CA TYR A 147 20.17 5.06 12.75
C TYR A 147 21.29 4.06 13.07
N MET A 148 21.17 2.82 12.58
CA MET A 148 22.21 1.78 12.76
C MET A 148 23.50 2.09 11.97
N LEU A 149 23.40 2.74 10.82
CA LEU A 149 24.56 3.08 10.00
C LEU A 149 25.31 4.29 10.53
N ASN A 150 24.59 5.33 10.98
CA ASN A 150 25.17 6.63 11.29
C ASN A 150 25.24 6.94 12.80
N GLU A 151 24.61 6.12 13.65
CA GLU A 151 24.43 6.36 15.10
C GLU A 151 23.70 7.68 15.42
N ASP A 152 22.98 8.21 14.43
CA ASP A 152 22.28 9.49 14.53
C ASP A 152 20.89 9.42 13.88
N ILE A 153 20.01 10.31 14.34
CA ILE A 153 18.65 10.43 13.82
C ILE A 153 18.72 10.91 12.37
N PRO A 154 17.90 10.35 11.44
CA PRO A 154 17.87 10.83 10.05
C PRO A 154 17.53 12.32 9.99
N ASP A 155 18.32 13.11 9.25
CA ASP A 155 18.00 14.53 8.97
C ASP A 155 16.65 14.67 8.26
N ASN A 156 16.29 13.68 7.47
CA ASN A 156 15.00 13.58 6.81
C ASN A 156 14.23 12.35 7.33
N MET A 157 13.15 12.61 8.06
CA MET A 157 12.31 11.55 8.61
C MET A 157 11.49 10.80 7.55
N LEU A 158 11.45 11.27 6.30
CA LEU A 158 10.71 10.64 5.20
C LEU A 158 11.67 10.13 4.12
N ASP A 159 11.58 8.85 3.80
CA ASP A 159 12.30 8.27 2.66
C ASP A 159 11.91 8.97 1.34
N ALA A 160 12.91 9.28 0.52
CA ALA A 160 12.71 9.90 -0.78
C ALA A 160 11.85 9.05 -1.73
N ASN A 161 11.92 7.72 -1.62
CA ASN A 161 11.11 6.79 -2.41
C ASN A 161 9.62 6.92 -2.10
N ILE A 162 9.27 7.06 -0.83
CA ILE A 162 7.88 7.27 -0.40
C ILE A 162 7.34 8.62 -0.87
N ARG A 163 8.18 9.67 -0.91
CA ARG A 163 7.79 10.96 -1.48
C ARG A 163 7.39 10.85 -2.96
N THR A 164 8.09 10.02 -3.70
CA THR A 164 7.80 9.80 -5.14
C THR A 164 6.47 9.08 -5.33
N ASP A 165 6.18 8.07 -4.51
CA ASP A 165 4.91 7.34 -4.56
C ASP A 165 3.73 8.19 -4.10
N TYR A 166 3.93 9.09 -3.14
CA TYR A 166 2.92 10.06 -2.71
C TYR A 166 2.53 11.03 -3.84
N ASN A 167 3.46 11.42 -4.68
CA ASN A 167 3.17 12.25 -5.85
C ASN A 167 2.37 11.48 -6.91
N LYS A 168 2.66 10.20 -7.14
CA LYS A 168 1.86 9.33 -8.03
C LYS A 168 0.43 9.18 -7.50
N LEU A 169 0.27 8.91 -6.21
CA LEU A 169 -1.04 8.79 -5.56
C LEU A 169 -1.85 10.09 -5.68
N ARG A 170 -1.20 11.23 -5.48
CA ARG A 170 -1.80 12.56 -5.62
C ARG A 170 -2.27 12.82 -7.05
N HIS A 171 -1.51 12.36 -8.03
CA HIS A 171 -1.86 12.47 -9.45
C HIS A 171 -3.07 11.59 -9.80
N LEU A 172 -3.10 10.35 -9.31
CA LEU A 172 -4.23 9.43 -9.46
C LEU A 172 -5.52 10.00 -8.86
N ILE A 173 -5.45 10.58 -7.64
CA ILE A 173 -6.61 11.24 -6.99
C ILE A 173 -7.10 12.45 -7.81
N HIS A 174 -6.20 13.19 -8.46
CA HIS A 174 -6.58 14.33 -9.29
C HIS A 174 -7.27 13.89 -10.57
N VAL A 175 -6.80 12.84 -11.19
CA VAL A 175 -7.42 12.21 -12.36
C VAL A 175 -8.82 11.70 -12.01
N ASP A 176 -9.01 11.04 -10.88
CA ASP A 176 -10.30 10.51 -10.44
C ASP A 176 -11.35 11.61 -10.19
N LYS A 177 -10.96 12.76 -9.60
CA LYS A 177 -11.84 13.92 -9.45
C LYS A 177 -12.32 14.50 -10.78
N THR A 178 -11.44 14.58 -11.75
CA THR A 178 -11.77 15.07 -13.11
C THR A 178 -12.75 14.12 -13.82
N PHE A 179 -12.68 12.83 -13.51
CA PHE A 179 -13.63 11.82 -14.00
C PHE A 179 -15.02 11.99 -13.41
N GLY A 180 -15.13 12.20 -12.10
CA GLY A 180 -16.40 12.38 -11.41
C GLY A 180 -17.15 13.66 -11.84
N GLU A 181 -16.45 14.70 -12.26
CA GLU A 181 -17.03 15.94 -12.76
C GLU A 181 -17.56 15.80 -14.20
N ASN A 182 -16.85 15.07 -15.07
CA ASN A 182 -17.28 14.82 -16.45
C ASN A 182 -18.47 13.87 -16.54
N ALA A 183 -18.57 12.88 -15.63
CA ALA A 183 -19.72 11.96 -15.57
C ALA A 183 -21.02 12.60 -15.04
N ARG A 184 -20.96 13.80 -14.46
CA ARG A 184 -22.13 14.57 -14.00
C ARG A 184 -22.62 15.60 -15.03
N SER A 185 -21.90 15.78 -16.14
CA SER A 185 -22.22 16.73 -17.19
C SER A 185 -22.83 16.08 -18.46
N GLU A 186 -23.03 14.76 -18.47
CA GLU A 186 -23.83 14.00 -19.43
C GLU A 186 -25.13 13.50 -18.76
#